data_c9b286b1b794b7bf1ecc33d89ab15bfb
#
_entry.id   c9b286b1b794b7bf1ecc33d89ab15bfb
#
_cell.length_a   1.000
_cell.length_b   1.000
_cell.length_c   1.000
_cell.angle_alpha   90.00
_cell.angle_beta   90.00
_cell.angle_gamma   90.00
#
_symmetry.space_group_name_H-M   'P 1'
#
loop_
_entity.id
_entity.type
_entity.pdbx_description
1 polymer ?
#
loop_
_entity_poly.entity_id
_entity_poly.type
_entity_poly.pdbx_seq_one_letter_code
_entity_poly.pdbx_strand_id
1 'polypeptide(L)'
;LDLKEENVHLNEQYFDVICSKTENGIRKVPIADKVLSYYKAWYESCPECEYLLHTEAGKHFEYRNYYDSYFKPLMEQLGINRTPHCCRHTCISLLAEAGINQTIIKKIVGHSGAMTLTEKVYTHFDIKELVDAINKI
;
A
#
# COMPACT_ATOMS: atom_id res chain seq x y z
N LEU A 1 4.53 2.35 -7.51
CA LEU A 1 5.26 3.53 -8.00
C LEU A 1 4.35 4.50 -8.74
N ASP A 2 3.23 4.03 -9.29
CA ASP A 2 2.28 4.83 -10.08
C ASP A 2 1.24 5.58 -9.21
N LEU A 3 1.49 5.71 -7.91
CA LEU A 3 0.60 6.43 -7.01
C LEU A 3 0.77 7.94 -7.22
N LYS A 4 -0.30 8.58 -7.70
CA LYS A 4 -0.35 10.03 -7.87
C LYS A 4 -0.69 10.71 -6.55
N GLU A 5 -0.20 11.93 -6.34
CA GLU A 5 -0.49 12.72 -5.14
C GLU A 5 -1.97 13.01 -4.96
N GLU A 6 -2.72 13.24 -6.04
CA GLU A 6 -4.17 13.47 -6.00
C GLU A 6 -4.98 12.31 -5.40
N ASN A 7 -4.40 11.10 -5.40
CA ASN A 7 -5.02 9.89 -4.84
C ASN A 7 -4.58 9.58 -3.41
N VAL A 8 -3.85 10.50 -2.75
CA VAL A 8 -3.34 10.33 -1.40
C VAL A 8 -4.09 11.22 -0.43
N HIS A 9 -4.75 10.63 0.55
CA HIS A 9 -5.59 11.30 1.55
C HIS A 9 -4.95 11.18 2.93
N LEU A 10 -3.97 12.06 3.20
CA LEU A 10 -3.13 11.99 4.42
C LEU A 10 -3.93 12.22 5.71
N ASN A 11 -4.98 13.05 5.65
CA ASN A 11 -5.82 13.34 6.83
C ASN A 11 -6.68 12.13 7.22
N GLU A 12 -7.17 11.39 6.22
CA GLU A 12 -7.98 10.19 6.38
C GLU A 12 -7.15 8.91 6.38
N GLN A 13 -5.83 9.03 6.22
CA GLN A 13 -4.84 7.96 6.27
C GLN A 13 -5.08 6.82 5.27
N TYR A 14 -5.32 7.15 4.01
CA TYR A 14 -5.41 6.16 2.94
C TYR A 14 -4.97 6.73 1.59
N PHE A 15 -4.80 5.85 0.62
CA PHE A 15 -4.68 6.21 -0.78
C PHE A 15 -5.54 5.31 -1.66
N ASP A 16 -5.95 5.86 -2.81
CA ASP A 16 -6.72 5.14 -3.81
C ASP A 16 -5.82 4.47 -4.85
N VAL A 17 -6.03 3.19 -5.06
CA VAL A 17 -5.51 2.47 -6.23
C VAL A 17 -6.59 2.49 -7.29
N ILE A 18 -6.45 3.41 -8.25
CA ILE A 18 -7.47 3.66 -9.30
C ILE A 18 -7.26 2.83 -10.56
N CYS A 19 -6.07 2.25 -10.74
CA CYS A 19 -5.74 1.42 -11.90
C CYS A 19 -5.06 0.14 -11.45
N SER A 20 -5.52 -1.00 -11.94
CA SER A 20 -4.93 -2.30 -11.66
C SER A 20 -5.25 -3.29 -12.77
N LYS A 21 -4.43 -4.33 -12.91
CA LYS A 21 -4.65 -5.44 -13.86
C LYS A 21 -5.94 -6.23 -13.60
N THR A 22 -6.52 -6.09 -12.41
CA THR A 22 -7.76 -6.76 -12.01
C THR A 22 -8.68 -5.79 -11.28
N GLU A 23 -10.00 -5.98 -11.37
CA GLU A 23 -10.99 -5.16 -10.64
C GLU A 23 -10.74 -5.14 -9.12
N ASN A 24 -10.33 -6.27 -8.53
CA ASN A 24 -10.02 -6.36 -7.10
C ASN A 24 -8.75 -5.59 -6.70
N GLY A 25 -7.96 -5.16 -7.67
CA GLY A 25 -6.80 -4.28 -7.43
C GLY A 25 -7.20 -2.84 -7.17
N ILE A 26 -8.36 -2.38 -7.70
CA ILE A 26 -8.92 -1.06 -7.45
C ILE A 26 -9.49 -1.04 -6.04
N ARG A 27 -8.90 -0.22 -5.16
CA ARG A 27 -9.27 -0.21 -3.74
C ARG A 27 -8.67 0.97 -2.99
N LYS A 28 -9.18 1.20 -1.79
CA LYS A 28 -8.56 2.06 -0.79
C LYS A 28 -7.54 1.25 0.02
N VAL A 29 -6.34 1.79 0.17
CA VAL A 29 -5.27 1.18 0.97
C VAL A 29 -5.01 2.07 2.19
N PRO A 30 -5.23 1.59 3.41
CA PRO A 30 -5.00 2.37 4.62
C PRO A 30 -3.50 2.60 4.85
N ILE A 31 -3.17 3.75 5.44
CA ILE A 31 -1.83 4.15 5.85
C ILE A 31 -1.74 4.02 7.37
N ALA A 32 -0.87 3.14 7.87
CA ALA A 32 -0.66 2.98 9.31
C ALA A 32 0.03 4.20 9.92
N ASP A 33 -0.29 4.51 11.18
CA ASP A 33 0.29 5.64 11.93
C ASP A 33 1.82 5.63 11.91
N LYS A 34 2.41 4.45 12.08
CA LYS A 34 3.87 4.28 12.12
C LYS A 34 4.60 4.65 10.81
N VAL A 35 3.90 4.71 9.69
CA VAL A 35 4.48 5.07 8.38
C VAL A 35 3.93 6.39 7.82
N LEU A 36 2.94 6.99 8.46
CA LEU A 36 2.29 8.21 7.99
C LEU A 36 3.28 9.38 7.82
N SER A 37 4.27 9.50 8.72
CA SER A 37 5.30 10.54 8.63
C SER A 37 6.15 10.43 7.35
N TYR A 38 6.43 9.22 6.89
CA TYR A 38 7.16 9.00 5.62
C TYR A 38 6.32 9.43 4.41
N TYR A 39 5.01 9.12 4.41
CA TYR A 39 4.10 9.58 3.37
C TYR A 39 4.01 11.11 3.32
N LYS A 40 3.92 11.77 4.48
CA LYS A 40 3.93 13.24 4.58
C LYS A 40 5.23 13.83 4.04
N ALA A 41 6.37 13.28 4.45
CA ALA A 41 7.67 13.75 3.98
C ALA A 41 7.82 13.64 2.45
N TRP A 42 7.36 12.55 1.84
CA TRP A 42 7.36 12.40 0.39
C TRP A 42 6.38 13.37 -0.29
N TYR A 43 5.18 13.53 0.24
CA TYR A 43 4.18 14.45 -0.27
C TYR A 43 4.66 15.91 -0.25
N GLU A 44 5.39 16.30 0.79
CA GLU A 44 5.92 17.67 0.96
C GLU A 44 7.22 17.91 0.20
N SER A 45 7.92 16.86 -0.24
CA SER A 45 9.24 16.97 -0.86
C SER A 45 9.20 17.55 -2.28
N CYS A 46 8.09 17.43 -3.00
CA CYS A 46 7.88 17.99 -4.33
C CYS A 46 6.41 18.33 -4.57
N PRO A 47 5.93 19.48 -4.10
CA PRO A 47 4.48 19.84 -4.19
C PRO A 47 3.93 19.95 -5.62
N GLU A 48 4.80 20.02 -6.63
CA GLU A 48 4.42 20.10 -8.05
C GLU A 48 4.58 18.76 -8.78
N CYS A 49 4.99 17.69 -8.07
CA CYS A 49 5.19 16.40 -8.68
C CYS A 49 3.83 15.68 -8.88
N GLU A 50 3.66 15.04 -10.02
CA GLU A 50 2.45 14.26 -10.30
C GLU A 50 2.36 12.98 -9.44
N TYR A 51 3.53 12.39 -9.12
CA TYR A 51 3.62 11.11 -8.41
C TYR A 51 4.18 11.28 -7.00
N LEU A 52 3.58 10.60 -6.03
CA LEU A 52 4.04 10.63 -4.64
C LEU A 52 5.51 10.20 -4.53
N LEU A 53 5.88 9.10 -5.20
CA LEU A 53 7.27 8.64 -5.25
C LEU A 53 7.90 9.11 -6.56
N HIS A 54 8.87 9.97 -6.44
CA HIS A 54 9.56 10.60 -7.56
C HIS A 54 11.08 10.55 -7.39
N THR A 55 11.81 10.67 -8.49
CA THR A 55 13.28 10.85 -8.47
C THR A 55 13.64 12.25 -7.97
N GLU A 56 14.92 12.51 -7.67
CA GLU A 56 15.41 13.85 -7.31
C GLU A 56 15.07 14.92 -8.36
N ALA A 57 14.89 14.52 -9.63
CA ALA A 57 14.49 15.40 -10.72
C ALA A 57 12.95 15.53 -10.85
N GLY A 58 12.17 15.07 -9.88
CA GLY A 58 10.70 15.12 -9.89
C GLY A 58 10.02 14.19 -10.90
N LYS A 59 10.73 13.19 -11.45
CA LYS A 59 10.21 12.27 -12.45
C LYS A 59 9.71 10.97 -11.81
N HIS A 60 8.75 10.34 -12.48
CA HIS A 60 8.26 9.01 -12.15
C HIS A 60 9.39 7.96 -12.04
N PHE A 61 9.30 7.08 -11.05
CA PHE A 61 10.20 5.94 -10.92
C PHE A 61 9.80 4.80 -11.84
N GLU A 62 10.71 4.40 -12.71
CA GLU A 62 10.61 3.11 -13.39
C GLU A 62 10.86 1.98 -12.40
N TYR A 63 10.01 0.92 -12.40
CA TYR A 63 10.12 -0.17 -11.43
C TYR A 63 11.50 -0.83 -11.41
N ARG A 64 12.11 -1.02 -12.59
CA ARG A 64 13.44 -1.64 -12.71
C ARG A 64 14.51 -0.77 -12.02
N ASN A 65 14.48 0.54 -12.27
CA ASN A 65 15.43 1.46 -11.65
C ASN A 65 15.27 1.51 -10.12
N TYR A 66 14.01 1.55 -9.64
CA TYR A 66 13.71 1.46 -8.21
C TYR A 66 14.25 0.15 -7.62
N TYR A 67 13.99 -0.98 -8.27
CA TYR A 67 14.41 -2.28 -7.78
C TYR A 67 15.93 -2.42 -7.73
N ASP A 68 16.63 -2.08 -8.82
CA ASP A 68 18.09 -2.27 -8.95
C ASP A 68 18.89 -1.25 -8.13
N SER A 69 18.41 0.00 -8.01
CA SER A 69 19.16 1.09 -7.38
C SER A 69 18.84 1.28 -5.89
N TYR A 70 17.67 0.86 -5.41
CA TYR A 70 17.23 1.12 -4.03
C TYR A 70 16.87 -0.17 -3.29
N PHE A 71 15.91 -0.95 -3.79
CA PHE A 71 15.38 -2.09 -3.05
C PHE A 71 16.41 -3.21 -2.90
N LYS A 72 17.02 -3.66 -3.99
CA LYS A 72 17.97 -4.76 -3.99
C LYS A 72 19.22 -4.47 -3.14
N PRO A 73 19.90 -3.31 -3.29
CA PRO A 73 21.05 -2.97 -2.44
C PRO A 73 20.71 -2.92 -0.95
N LEU A 74 19.54 -2.36 -0.61
CA LEU A 74 19.06 -2.34 0.78
C LEU A 74 18.86 -3.75 1.34
N MET A 75 18.24 -4.64 0.57
CA MET A 75 18.03 -6.02 0.99
C MET A 75 19.35 -6.78 1.16
N GLU A 76 20.32 -6.56 0.26
CA GLU A 76 21.66 -7.13 0.36
C GLU A 76 22.39 -6.64 1.62
N GLN A 77 22.33 -5.33 1.91
CA GLN A 77 22.92 -4.75 3.12
C GLN A 77 22.31 -5.33 4.41
N LEU A 78 21.00 -5.60 4.39
CA LEU A 78 20.28 -6.19 5.53
C LEU A 78 20.42 -7.73 5.61
N GLY A 79 21.08 -8.38 4.64
CA GLY A 79 21.17 -9.84 4.56
C GLY A 79 19.83 -10.53 4.28
N ILE A 80 18.86 -9.81 3.69
CA ILE A 80 17.52 -10.29 3.43
C ILE A 80 17.38 -10.70 1.95
N ASN A 81 17.20 -11.98 1.68
CA ASN A 81 16.96 -12.49 0.32
C ASN A 81 15.45 -12.57 0.04
N ARG A 82 14.79 -11.45 -0.21
CA ARG A 82 13.36 -11.35 -0.50
C ARG A 82 13.09 -10.30 -1.59
N THR A 83 11.92 -10.41 -2.23
CA THR A 83 11.43 -9.46 -3.23
C THR A 83 10.37 -8.53 -2.63
N PRO A 84 10.02 -7.40 -3.26
CA PRO A 84 8.94 -6.51 -2.81
C PRO A 84 7.60 -7.23 -2.60
N HIS A 85 7.32 -8.29 -3.38
CA HIS A 85 6.10 -9.09 -3.22
C HIS A 85 6.02 -9.80 -1.85
N CYS A 86 7.16 -10.12 -1.25
CA CYS A 86 7.20 -10.73 0.09
C CYS A 86 6.68 -9.78 1.18
N CYS A 87 6.80 -8.45 1.00
CA CYS A 87 6.24 -7.47 1.93
C CYS A 87 4.72 -7.62 2.05
N ARG A 88 4.04 -7.92 0.92
CA ARG A 88 2.60 -8.19 0.91
C ARG A 88 2.27 -9.47 1.70
N HIS A 89 3.04 -10.55 1.55
CA HIS A 89 2.83 -11.77 2.31
C HIS A 89 3.05 -11.55 3.81
N THR A 90 4.08 -10.80 4.17
CA THR A 90 4.35 -10.43 5.56
C THR A 90 3.18 -9.63 6.15
N CYS A 91 2.68 -8.63 5.44
CA CYS A 91 1.51 -7.85 5.87
C CYS A 91 0.29 -8.75 6.12
N ILE A 92 -0.01 -9.69 5.22
CA ILE A 92 -1.11 -10.66 5.39
C ILE A 92 -0.92 -11.49 6.66
N SER A 93 0.29 -12.02 6.89
CA SER A 93 0.59 -12.83 8.05
C SER A 93 0.44 -12.06 9.35
N LEU A 94 0.98 -10.85 9.42
CA LEU A 94 0.89 -9.98 10.61
C LEU A 94 -0.56 -9.62 10.93
N LEU A 95 -1.37 -9.25 9.91
CA LEU A 95 -2.78 -8.97 10.10
C LEU A 95 -3.57 -10.20 10.58
N ALA A 96 -3.25 -11.39 10.06
CA ALA A 96 -3.86 -12.63 10.50
C ALA A 96 -3.48 -12.99 11.95
N GLU A 97 -2.21 -12.82 12.33
CA GLU A 97 -1.70 -13.01 13.69
C GLU A 97 -2.34 -12.02 14.68
N ALA A 98 -2.60 -10.78 14.24
CA ALA A 98 -3.33 -9.77 15.01
C ALA A 98 -4.84 -10.05 15.12
N GLY A 99 -5.33 -11.16 14.58
CA GLY A 99 -6.74 -11.57 14.65
C GLY A 99 -7.68 -10.74 13.77
N ILE A 100 -7.15 -10.07 12.73
CA ILE A 100 -7.97 -9.29 11.81
C ILE A 100 -8.82 -10.22 10.94
N ASN A 101 -10.07 -9.83 10.75
CA ASN A 101 -11.01 -10.56 9.90
C ASN A 101 -10.47 -10.73 8.47
N GLN A 102 -10.57 -11.94 7.93
CA GLN A 102 -10.07 -12.30 6.60
C GLN A 102 -10.60 -11.40 5.48
N THR A 103 -11.84 -10.92 5.60
CA THR A 103 -12.46 -10.04 4.61
C THR A 103 -11.80 -8.65 4.62
N ILE A 104 -11.45 -8.12 5.80
CA ILE A 104 -10.69 -6.87 5.95
C ILE A 104 -9.29 -7.05 5.35
N ILE A 105 -8.60 -8.15 5.66
CA ILE A 105 -7.28 -8.45 5.08
C ILE A 105 -7.36 -8.46 3.55
N LYS A 106 -8.31 -9.19 2.96
CA LYS A 106 -8.53 -9.24 1.50
C LYS A 106 -8.77 -7.85 0.90
N LYS A 107 -9.54 -7.00 1.57
CA LYS A 107 -9.81 -5.60 1.16
C LYS A 107 -8.51 -4.79 1.14
N ILE A 108 -7.75 -4.80 2.23
CA ILE A 108 -6.49 -4.03 2.35
C ILE A 108 -5.50 -4.47 1.26
N VAL A 109 -5.27 -5.77 1.12
CA VAL A 109 -4.24 -6.27 0.21
C VAL A 109 -4.71 -6.43 -1.24
N GLY A 110 -6.01 -6.38 -1.54
CA GLY A 110 -6.55 -6.55 -2.90
C GLY A 110 -6.36 -7.97 -3.43
N HIS A 111 -6.65 -8.98 -2.62
CA HIS A 111 -6.51 -10.37 -3.03
C HIS A 111 -7.74 -10.86 -3.80
N SER A 112 -7.55 -11.35 -5.03
CA SER A 112 -8.62 -11.79 -5.92
C SER A 112 -9.20 -13.18 -5.59
N GLY A 113 -8.62 -13.93 -4.65
CA GLY A 113 -9.07 -15.24 -4.22
C GLY A 113 -10.35 -15.14 -3.41
N ALA A 114 -11.50 -15.47 -4.05
CA ALA A 114 -12.76 -15.83 -3.41
C ALA A 114 -13.31 -14.85 -2.35
N MET A 115 -13.56 -13.60 -2.74
CA MET A 115 -14.68 -12.89 -2.13
C MET A 115 -15.96 -13.49 -2.76
N THR A 116 -16.76 -14.16 -1.97
CA THR A 116 -18.07 -14.62 -2.40
C THR A 116 -18.93 -13.42 -2.81
N LEU A 117 -19.94 -13.61 -3.66
CA LEU A 117 -20.90 -12.56 -4.02
C LEU A 117 -21.48 -11.88 -2.76
N THR A 118 -21.72 -12.64 -1.71
CA THR A 118 -22.17 -12.16 -0.40
C THR A 118 -21.16 -11.21 0.25
N GLU A 119 -19.86 -11.55 0.26
CA GLU A 119 -18.81 -10.66 0.79
C GLU A 119 -18.65 -9.37 -0.03
N LYS A 120 -18.87 -9.42 -1.34
CA LYS A 120 -18.80 -8.22 -2.21
C LYS A 120 -19.98 -7.26 -1.97
N VAL A 121 -21.17 -7.77 -1.72
CA VAL A 121 -22.40 -6.98 -1.62
C VAL A 121 -22.63 -6.43 -0.21
N TYR A 122 -22.24 -7.17 0.84
CA TYR A 122 -22.60 -6.82 2.22
C TYR A 122 -21.48 -6.20 3.06
N THR A 123 -20.27 -6.05 2.55
CA THR A 123 -19.15 -5.47 3.33
C THR A 123 -18.72 -4.12 2.77
N HIS A 124 -19.47 -3.08 3.07
CA HIS A 124 -18.98 -1.70 3.04
C HIS A 124 -18.19 -1.44 4.33
N PHE A 125 -16.90 -1.75 4.30
CA PHE A 125 -16.01 -1.31 5.39
C PHE A 125 -15.75 0.19 5.23
N ASP A 126 -15.94 0.94 6.32
CA ASP A 126 -15.49 2.32 6.40
C ASP A 126 -13.95 2.34 6.36
N ILE A 127 -13.38 3.40 5.79
CA ILE A 127 -11.92 3.58 5.76
C ILE A 127 -11.32 3.54 7.15
N LYS A 128 -12.04 4.05 8.15
CA LYS A 128 -11.63 4.01 9.55
C LYS A 128 -11.39 2.58 10.05
N GLU A 129 -12.26 1.63 9.71
CA GLU A 129 -12.08 0.21 10.08
C GLU A 129 -10.82 -0.40 9.45
N LEU A 130 -10.47 0.02 8.21
CA LEU A 130 -9.24 -0.42 7.56
C LEU A 130 -8.01 0.19 8.21
N VAL A 131 -8.07 1.48 8.60
CA VAL A 131 -7.00 2.17 9.34
C VAL A 131 -6.82 1.56 10.72
N ASP A 132 -7.89 1.31 11.45
CA ASP A 132 -7.85 0.65 12.76
C ASP A 132 -7.25 -0.77 12.66
N ALA A 133 -7.54 -1.49 11.57
CA ALA A 133 -7.00 -2.82 11.33
C ALA A 133 -5.48 -2.77 11.04
N ILE A 134 -5.01 -1.89 10.15
CA ILE A 134 -3.59 -1.79 9.81
C ILE A 134 -2.74 -1.29 10.98
N ASN A 135 -3.29 -0.51 11.89
CA ASN A 135 -2.61 -0.01 13.09
C ASN A 135 -2.40 -1.07 14.17
N LYS A 136 -2.95 -2.28 14.00
CA LYS A 136 -2.69 -3.39 14.92
C LYS A 136 -1.39 -4.15 14.64
N ILE A 137 -0.69 -3.81 13.55
CA ILE A 137 0.57 -4.46 13.15
C ILE A 137 1.75 -3.50 13.04
#